data_cae312b60f88e099df6ca0cc8f07e8ee
#
_entry.id   cae312b60f88e099df6ca0cc8f07e8ee
#
_cell.length_a   1.000
_cell.length_b   1.000
_cell.length_c   1.000
_cell.angle_alpha   90.00
_cell.angle_beta   90.00
_cell.angle_gamma   90.00
#
_symmetry.space_group_name_H-M   'P 1'
#
loop_
_entity.id
_entity.type
_entity.pdbx_description
1 polymer ?
#
loop_
_entity_poly.entity_id
_entity_poly.type
_entity_poly.pdbx_seq_one_letter_code
_entity_poly.pdbx_strand_id
1 'polypeptide(L)'
;MLKLLAVLAATLMISSTASAQTIKRIPLTPSQNPTNADLPFSQAVWAGDTLYVSGWLDPDVKTHTDIKSQAVGILEDMQTFLASQKLTLGDVVMMRVYIGGDPTKDFRGDALETRAAFRQFFGTKDQPNKPACTTVHVPLPAAPRGVLVEIDLIAVRPKSSSGALAGD
;
A
#
# COMPACT_ATOMS: atom_id res chain seq x y z
N MET A 1 -65.73 -33.93 4.27
CA MET A 1 -65.34 -32.53 4.60
C MET A 1 -63.84 -32.45 4.66
N LEU A 2 -63.21 -32.05 3.58
CA LEU A 2 -61.78 -31.99 3.40
C LEU A 2 -61.31 -30.55 3.71
N LYS A 3 -60.54 -30.35 4.77
CA LYS A 3 -59.97 -29.05 5.12
C LYS A 3 -58.69 -28.87 4.34
N LEU A 4 -58.69 -27.95 3.37
CA LEU A 4 -57.52 -27.50 2.64
C LEU A 4 -56.69 -26.60 3.56
N LEU A 5 -55.47 -27.05 3.97
CA LEU A 5 -54.45 -26.19 4.60
C LEU A 5 -53.69 -25.50 3.47
N ALA A 6 -53.88 -24.21 3.33
CA ALA A 6 -53.05 -23.36 2.49
C ALA A 6 -51.80 -22.99 3.26
N VAL A 7 -50.66 -23.54 2.88
CA VAL A 7 -49.31 -23.12 3.38
C VAL A 7 -48.88 -21.93 2.56
N LEU A 8 -48.91 -20.74 3.18
CA LEU A 8 -48.39 -19.51 2.59
C LEU A 8 -46.87 -19.49 2.83
N ALA A 9 -46.10 -19.89 1.81
CA ALA A 9 -44.64 -19.76 1.83
C ALA A 9 -44.26 -18.28 1.57
N ALA A 10 -43.97 -17.54 2.62
CA ALA A 10 -43.41 -16.20 2.51
C ALA A 10 -41.92 -16.31 2.10
N THR A 11 -41.64 -16.14 0.82
CA THR A 11 -40.28 -16.06 0.29
C THR A 11 -39.71 -14.68 0.66
N LEU A 12 -38.90 -14.63 1.69
CA LEU A 12 -38.17 -13.42 2.09
C LEU A 12 -37.08 -13.15 1.04
N MET A 13 -37.37 -12.28 0.08
CA MET A 13 -36.37 -11.79 -0.86
C MET A 13 -35.43 -10.85 -0.09
N ILE A 14 -34.27 -11.37 0.32
CA ILE A 14 -33.17 -10.54 0.83
C ILE A 14 -32.56 -9.85 -0.39
N SER A 15 -33.03 -8.65 -0.67
CA SER A 15 -32.39 -7.77 -1.66
C SER A 15 -31.06 -7.32 -1.08
N SER A 16 -29.97 -8.03 -1.40
CA SER A 16 -28.63 -7.52 -1.16
C SER A 16 -28.42 -6.33 -2.09
N THR A 17 -28.52 -5.12 -1.57
CA THR A 17 -28.08 -3.93 -2.29
C THR A 17 -26.58 -4.02 -2.47
N ALA A 18 -26.14 -4.41 -3.67
CA ALA A 18 -24.74 -4.31 -4.05
C ALA A 18 -24.38 -2.82 -4.01
N SER A 19 -23.69 -2.39 -2.95
CA SER A 19 -23.15 -1.04 -2.90
C SER A 19 -22.05 -0.93 -3.95
N ALA A 20 -22.21 -0.02 -4.90
CA ALA A 20 -21.17 0.25 -5.89
C ALA A 20 -19.90 0.68 -5.16
N GLN A 21 -18.78 0.06 -5.51
CA GLN A 21 -17.49 0.36 -4.90
C GLN A 21 -17.09 1.80 -5.22
N THR A 22 -16.85 2.61 -4.18
CA THR A 22 -16.43 4.00 -4.35
C THR A 22 -14.95 4.05 -4.74
N ILE A 23 -14.66 4.75 -5.83
CA ILE A 23 -13.29 5.00 -6.29
C ILE A 23 -12.92 6.46 -6.00
N LYS A 24 -11.85 6.68 -5.24
CA LYS A 24 -11.28 8.01 -4.97
C LYS A 24 -9.81 8.03 -5.37
N ARG A 25 -9.43 8.96 -6.24
CA ARG A 25 -8.05 9.18 -6.68
C ARG A 25 -7.40 10.27 -5.86
N ILE A 26 -6.14 10.08 -5.51
CA ILE A 26 -5.30 11.03 -4.79
C ILE A 26 -4.25 11.54 -5.79
N PRO A 27 -4.22 12.83 -6.09
CA PRO A 27 -3.24 13.39 -7.02
C PRO A 27 -1.83 13.31 -6.43
N LEU A 28 -0.83 13.37 -7.31
CA LEU A 28 0.57 13.46 -6.91
C LEU A 28 0.83 14.74 -6.10
N THR A 29 1.63 14.62 -5.06
CA THR A 29 2.11 15.78 -4.30
C THR A 29 3.26 16.48 -5.05
N PRO A 30 3.58 17.74 -4.72
CA PRO A 30 4.72 18.43 -5.31
C PRO A 30 6.06 17.70 -5.13
N SER A 31 6.25 16.98 -4.03
CA SER A 31 7.44 16.15 -3.81
C SER A 31 7.51 14.94 -4.76
N GLN A 32 6.35 14.39 -5.13
CA GLN A 32 6.24 13.27 -6.08
C GLN A 32 6.22 13.74 -7.55
N ASN A 33 5.93 14.99 -7.78
CA ASN A 33 5.88 15.61 -9.10
C ASN A 33 6.46 17.04 -9.06
N PRO A 34 7.76 17.18 -8.82
CA PRO A 34 8.40 18.51 -8.64
C PRO A 34 8.37 19.38 -9.90
N THR A 35 8.15 18.79 -11.04
CA THR A 35 8.04 19.51 -12.33
C THR A 35 6.60 19.93 -12.65
N ASN A 36 5.64 19.53 -11.83
CA ASN A 36 4.21 19.70 -12.08
C ASN A 36 3.79 19.23 -13.48
N ALA A 37 4.40 18.15 -13.95
CA ALA A 37 4.07 17.54 -15.22
C ALA A 37 2.66 16.94 -15.21
N ASP A 38 1.99 16.94 -16.37
CA ASP A 38 0.72 16.22 -16.53
C ASP A 38 1.00 14.72 -16.68
N LEU A 39 1.05 14.02 -15.55
CA LEU A 39 1.33 12.59 -15.49
C LEU A 39 0.02 11.78 -15.55
N PRO A 40 -0.03 10.67 -16.30
CA PRO A 40 -1.26 9.92 -16.57
C PRO A 40 -1.63 8.96 -15.41
N PHE A 41 -1.17 9.23 -14.18
CA PHE A 41 -1.43 8.39 -13.01
C PHE A 41 -1.61 9.22 -11.74
N SER A 42 -2.18 8.59 -10.73
CA SER A 42 -2.42 9.15 -9.40
C SER A 42 -1.33 8.69 -8.43
N GLN A 43 -1.10 9.43 -7.35
CA GLN A 43 -0.25 9.00 -6.25
C GLN A 43 -0.82 7.75 -5.57
N ALA A 44 -2.15 7.72 -5.38
CA ALA A 44 -2.83 6.56 -4.85
C ALA A 44 -4.30 6.53 -5.28
N VAL A 45 -4.92 5.36 -5.18
CA VAL A 45 -6.33 5.15 -5.49
C VAL A 45 -6.97 4.34 -4.35
N TRP A 46 -8.00 4.90 -3.75
CA TRP A 46 -8.94 4.14 -2.93
C TRP A 46 -9.93 3.39 -3.81
N ALA A 47 -10.09 2.10 -3.56
CA ALA A 47 -11.15 1.27 -4.12
C ALA A 47 -11.87 0.59 -2.95
N GLY A 48 -13.00 1.15 -2.53
CA GLY A 48 -13.64 0.79 -1.27
C GLY A 48 -12.70 1.04 -0.09
N ASP A 49 -12.40 0.00 0.70
CA ASP A 49 -11.50 0.07 1.85
C ASP A 49 -10.03 -0.26 1.51
N THR A 50 -9.72 -0.49 0.24
CA THR A 50 -8.36 -0.80 -0.22
C THR A 50 -7.71 0.42 -0.84
N LEU A 51 -6.52 0.79 -0.36
CA LEU A 51 -5.67 1.84 -0.90
C LEU A 51 -4.53 1.21 -1.71
N TYR A 52 -4.48 1.55 -2.99
CA TYR A 52 -3.38 1.22 -3.91
C TYR A 52 -2.48 2.45 -4.01
N VAL A 53 -1.23 2.32 -3.63
CA VAL A 53 -0.24 3.40 -3.68
C VAL A 53 0.73 3.12 -4.81
N SER A 54 0.95 4.12 -5.66
CA SER A 54 1.91 4.05 -6.78
C SER A 54 3.34 3.89 -6.31
N GLY A 55 4.26 3.58 -7.22
CA GLY A 55 5.68 3.50 -6.95
C GLY A 55 6.22 4.81 -6.35
N TRP A 56 7.02 4.67 -5.32
CA TRP A 56 7.61 5.76 -4.55
C TRP A 56 9.12 5.69 -4.64
N LEU A 57 9.73 6.80 -4.98
CA LEU A 57 11.17 6.98 -5.05
C LEU A 57 11.62 7.84 -3.86
N ASP A 58 12.85 7.64 -3.43
CA ASP A 58 13.43 8.52 -2.42
C ASP A 58 13.66 9.92 -3.01
N PRO A 59 13.13 10.99 -2.41
CA PRO A 59 13.32 12.34 -2.89
C PRO A 59 14.75 12.87 -2.67
N ASP A 60 15.51 12.26 -1.77
CA ASP A 60 16.86 12.73 -1.39
C ASP A 60 17.99 11.77 -1.77
N VAL A 61 17.98 11.34 -3.05
CA VAL A 61 19.02 10.46 -3.61
C VAL A 61 20.45 11.06 -3.59
N LYS A 62 20.57 12.34 -3.28
CA LYS A 62 21.89 12.99 -3.17
C LYS A 62 22.56 12.69 -1.82
N THR A 63 21.74 12.58 -0.77
CA THR A 63 22.17 12.25 0.59
C THR A 63 22.09 10.75 0.83
N HIS A 64 21.03 10.11 0.33
CA HIS A 64 20.81 8.67 0.43
C HIS A 64 21.43 7.98 -0.80
N THR A 65 22.69 7.57 -0.66
CA THR A 65 23.49 7.06 -1.78
C THR A 65 23.56 5.53 -1.87
N ASP A 66 22.88 4.81 -0.98
CA ASP A 66 22.78 3.36 -0.95
C ASP A 66 21.31 2.88 -0.85
N ILE A 67 21.11 1.61 -1.20
CA ILE A 67 19.77 1.01 -1.26
C ILE A 67 19.06 1.06 0.10
N LYS A 68 19.80 0.82 1.19
CA LYS A 68 19.23 0.81 2.53
C LYS A 68 18.72 2.20 2.93
N SER A 69 19.54 3.24 2.73
CA SER A 69 19.16 4.61 3.08
C SER A 69 17.97 5.10 2.23
N GLN A 70 17.96 4.80 0.93
CA GLN A 70 16.83 5.13 0.07
C GLN A 70 15.55 4.38 0.47
N ALA A 71 15.64 3.08 0.77
CA ALA A 71 14.48 2.32 1.22
C ALA A 71 13.93 2.82 2.57
N VAL A 72 14.79 3.31 3.46
CA VAL A 72 14.37 3.98 4.70
C VAL A 72 13.63 5.27 4.39
N GLY A 73 14.20 6.16 3.58
CA GLY A 73 13.57 7.44 3.20
C GLY A 73 12.20 7.24 2.53
N ILE A 74 12.09 6.26 1.62
CA ILE A 74 10.81 5.90 1.01
C ILE A 74 9.78 5.50 2.07
N LEU A 75 10.14 4.64 3.02
CA LEU A 75 9.20 4.13 4.02
C LEU A 75 8.78 5.21 5.03
N GLU A 76 9.66 6.15 5.37
CA GLU A 76 9.33 7.32 6.20
C GLU A 76 8.30 8.23 5.50
N ASP A 77 8.51 8.51 4.21
CA ASP A 77 7.58 9.27 3.41
C ASP A 77 6.23 8.55 3.25
N MET A 78 6.25 7.24 2.97
CA MET A 78 5.05 6.42 2.90
C MET A 78 4.30 6.37 4.24
N GLN A 79 4.99 6.31 5.36
CA GLN A 79 4.38 6.37 6.69
C GLN A 79 3.64 7.70 6.89
N THR A 80 4.26 8.80 6.50
CA THR A 80 3.66 10.15 6.55
C THR A 80 2.44 10.22 5.64
N PHE A 81 2.54 9.70 4.42
CA PHE A 81 1.41 9.64 3.49
C PHE A 81 0.26 8.78 4.02
N LEU A 82 0.53 7.59 4.53
CA LEU A 82 -0.49 6.71 5.12
C LEU A 82 -1.20 7.39 6.29
N ALA A 83 -0.48 8.10 7.15
CA ALA A 83 -1.06 8.87 8.25
C ALA A 83 -2.04 9.93 7.75
N SER A 84 -1.74 10.61 6.63
CA SER A 84 -2.66 11.56 5.98
C SER A 84 -3.95 10.90 5.49
N GLN A 85 -3.90 9.59 5.21
CA GLN A 85 -5.05 8.76 4.81
C GLN A 85 -5.73 8.05 5.99
N LYS A 86 -5.31 8.35 7.23
CA LYS A 86 -5.76 7.71 8.48
C LYS A 86 -5.44 6.21 8.51
N LEU A 87 -4.29 5.85 7.96
CA LEU A 87 -3.70 4.51 7.97
C LEU A 87 -2.33 4.56 8.64
N THR A 88 -1.83 3.37 8.97
CA THR A 88 -0.50 3.14 9.51
C THR A 88 0.23 2.09 8.65
N LEU A 89 1.51 1.88 8.90
CA LEU A 89 2.24 0.76 8.30
C LEU A 89 1.65 -0.61 8.71
N GLY A 90 0.95 -0.69 9.84
CA GLY A 90 0.23 -1.89 10.27
C GLY A 90 -0.92 -2.31 9.36
N ASP A 91 -1.43 -1.37 8.56
CA ASP A 91 -2.54 -1.59 7.62
C ASP A 91 -2.04 -2.02 6.23
N VAL A 92 -0.72 -2.04 6.01
CA VAL A 92 -0.11 -2.49 4.75
C VAL A 92 -0.19 -4.00 4.66
N VAL A 93 -0.79 -4.49 3.57
CA VAL A 93 -0.99 -5.93 3.32
C VAL A 93 -0.06 -6.47 2.23
N MET A 94 0.40 -5.62 1.33
CA MET A 94 1.32 -5.99 0.24
C MET A 94 2.32 -4.86 0.00
N MET A 95 3.56 -5.23 -0.26
CA MET A 95 4.63 -4.33 -0.68
C MET A 95 5.39 -4.96 -1.85
N ARG A 96 5.63 -4.17 -2.90
CA ARG A 96 6.48 -4.57 -4.03
C ARG A 96 7.70 -3.68 -4.08
N VAL A 97 8.84 -4.30 -4.28
CA VAL A 97 10.15 -3.64 -4.22
C VAL A 97 10.86 -3.90 -5.54
N TYR A 98 11.16 -2.84 -6.22
CA TYR A 98 11.87 -2.84 -7.49
C TYR A 98 13.27 -2.30 -7.24
N ILE A 99 14.27 -3.16 -7.35
CA ILE A 99 15.67 -2.80 -7.12
C ILE A 99 16.32 -2.53 -8.48
N GLY A 100 16.69 -1.27 -8.72
CA GLY A 100 17.53 -0.88 -9.85
C GLY A 100 18.96 -1.39 -9.68
N GLY A 101 19.34 -1.58 -8.43
CA GLY A 101 20.61 -2.12 -8.02
C GLY A 101 21.73 -1.08 -7.95
N ASP A 102 22.75 -1.38 -7.14
CA ASP A 102 23.95 -0.56 -7.02
C ASP A 102 25.04 -1.11 -7.95
N PRO A 103 25.30 -0.46 -9.10
CA PRO A 103 26.29 -0.94 -10.07
C PRO A 103 27.71 -0.94 -9.47
N THR A 104 27.97 -0.18 -8.42
CA THR A 104 29.28 -0.13 -7.76
C THR A 104 29.55 -1.38 -6.92
N LYS A 105 28.50 -2.13 -6.58
CA LYS A 105 28.54 -3.37 -5.78
C LYS A 105 28.28 -4.62 -6.60
N ASP A 106 28.26 -4.52 -7.93
CA ASP A 106 27.93 -5.62 -8.84
C ASP A 106 26.56 -6.27 -8.50
N PHE A 107 25.59 -5.42 -8.05
CA PHE A 107 24.24 -5.80 -7.62
C PHE A 107 24.17 -6.84 -6.50
N ARG A 108 25.27 -7.07 -5.80
CA ARG A 108 25.34 -8.03 -4.69
C ARG A 108 24.91 -7.38 -3.38
N GLY A 109 24.18 -8.14 -2.60
CA GLY A 109 23.73 -7.70 -1.27
C GLY A 109 22.48 -6.81 -1.27
N ASP A 110 22.01 -6.31 -2.43
CA ASP A 110 20.91 -5.38 -2.55
C ASP A 110 19.63 -5.83 -1.80
N ALA A 111 19.28 -7.11 -1.94
CA ALA A 111 18.13 -7.67 -1.22
C ALA A 111 18.35 -7.76 0.31
N LEU A 112 19.58 -7.84 0.78
CA LEU A 112 19.91 -7.81 2.21
C LEU A 112 19.82 -6.39 2.75
N GLU A 113 20.24 -5.41 1.98
CA GLU A 113 20.13 -3.99 2.33
C GLU A 113 18.67 -3.56 2.45
N THR A 114 17.83 -3.92 1.49
CA THR A 114 16.37 -3.64 1.57
C THR A 114 15.73 -4.32 2.78
N ARG A 115 16.07 -5.56 3.08
CA ARG A 115 15.58 -6.25 4.29
C ARG A 115 16.04 -5.58 5.57
N ALA A 116 17.26 -5.04 5.60
CA ALA A 116 17.77 -4.30 6.76
C ALA A 116 17.01 -2.98 6.98
N ALA A 117 16.59 -2.31 5.90
CA ALA A 117 15.68 -1.17 5.99
C ALA A 117 14.31 -1.60 6.53
N PHE A 118 13.68 -2.62 5.95
CA PHE A 118 12.31 -3.05 6.31
C PHE A 118 12.17 -3.49 7.76
N ARG A 119 13.19 -4.09 8.35
CA ARG A 119 13.19 -4.47 9.78
C ARG A 119 13.07 -3.30 10.75
N GLN A 120 13.28 -2.07 10.30
CA GLN A 120 13.08 -0.87 11.11
C GLN A 120 11.60 -0.48 11.19
N PHE A 121 10.78 -0.92 10.24
CA PHE A 121 9.39 -0.51 10.08
C PHE A 121 8.39 -1.64 10.31
N PHE A 122 8.77 -2.90 10.04
CA PHE A 122 7.87 -4.06 10.06
C PHE A 122 8.40 -5.18 10.95
N GLY A 123 7.50 -5.81 11.69
CA GLY A 123 7.85 -6.88 12.62
C GLY A 123 8.62 -6.39 13.84
N THR A 124 8.50 -5.11 14.19
CA THR A 124 9.03 -4.51 15.40
C THR A 124 8.09 -4.76 16.59
N LYS A 125 8.52 -4.41 17.80
CA LYS A 125 7.64 -4.50 18.99
C LYS A 125 6.42 -3.60 18.85
N ASP A 126 6.61 -2.40 18.30
CA ASP A 126 5.56 -1.37 18.21
C ASP A 126 4.71 -1.53 16.94
N GLN A 127 5.26 -2.13 15.89
CA GLN A 127 4.56 -2.47 14.65
C GLN A 127 4.86 -3.94 14.28
N PRO A 128 4.13 -4.93 14.86
CA PRO A 128 4.42 -6.35 14.69
C PRO A 128 3.97 -6.92 13.34
N ASN A 129 3.05 -6.27 12.64
CA ASN A 129 2.51 -6.74 11.36
C ASN A 129 3.60 -6.74 10.28
N LYS A 130 3.49 -7.68 9.35
CA LYS A 130 4.40 -7.84 8.21
C LYS A 130 3.56 -7.97 6.94
N PRO A 131 3.76 -7.12 5.94
CA PRO A 131 3.07 -7.27 4.66
C PRO A 131 3.58 -8.51 3.91
N ALA A 132 2.76 -9.03 2.99
CA ALA A 132 3.30 -9.83 1.90
C ALA A 132 4.28 -8.96 1.10
N CYS A 133 5.38 -9.56 0.61
CA CYS A 133 6.41 -8.79 -0.08
C CYS A 133 6.93 -9.55 -1.30
N THR A 134 7.08 -8.82 -2.41
CA THR A 134 7.80 -9.29 -3.59
C THR A 134 8.94 -8.32 -3.88
N THR A 135 10.14 -8.86 -4.08
CA THR A 135 11.33 -8.08 -4.44
C THR A 135 11.91 -8.60 -5.74
N VAL A 136 12.14 -7.71 -6.69
CA VAL A 136 12.72 -8.03 -7.99
C VAL A 136 13.81 -7.03 -8.37
N HIS A 137 14.82 -7.49 -9.11
CA HIS A 137 15.77 -6.61 -9.80
C HIS A 137 15.21 -6.26 -11.17
N VAL A 138 15.13 -4.96 -11.45
CA VAL A 138 14.61 -4.43 -12.71
C VAL A 138 15.37 -3.15 -13.11
N PRO A 139 15.53 -2.86 -14.41
CA PRO A 139 15.95 -1.54 -14.82
C PRO A 139 14.93 -0.49 -14.38
N LEU A 140 15.40 0.66 -13.87
CA LEU A 140 14.56 1.82 -13.53
C LEU A 140 14.87 3.00 -14.48
N PRO A 141 14.63 2.89 -15.80
CA PRO A 141 15.09 3.88 -16.79
C PRO A 141 14.34 5.21 -16.70
N ALA A 142 13.13 5.22 -16.18
CA ALA A 142 12.32 6.41 -15.97
C ALA A 142 12.63 7.14 -14.66
N ALA A 143 13.39 6.51 -13.78
CA ALA A 143 13.76 7.12 -12.50
C ALA A 143 14.88 8.16 -12.67
N PRO A 144 14.94 9.21 -11.83
CA PRO A 144 16.06 10.13 -11.77
C PRO A 144 17.39 9.40 -11.53
N ARG A 145 18.49 10.02 -11.97
CA ARG A 145 19.84 9.47 -11.69
C ARG A 145 20.06 9.34 -10.19
N GLY A 146 20.63 8.20 -9.77
CA GLY A 146 20.91 7.90 -8.36
C GLY A 146 19.81 7.11 -7.66
N VAL A 147 18.65 6.92 -8.29
CA VAL A 147 17.61 6.03 -7.74
C VAL A 147 18.06 4.58 -7.87
N LEU A 148 18.09 3.88 -6.75
CA LEU A 148 18.50 2.48 -6.65
C LEU A 148 17.33 1.55 -6.31
N VAL A 149 16.24 2.09 -5.77
CA VAL A 149 15.07 1.32 -5.34
C VAL A 149 13.79 2.12 -5.53
N GLU A 150 12.71 1.43 -5.86
CA GLU A 150 11.34 1.93 -5.89
C GLU A 150 10.45 0.98 -5.09
N ILE A 151 9.47 1.53 -4.37
CA ILE A 151 8.54 0.73 -3.57
C ILE A 151 7.12 1.19 -3.86
N ASP A 152 6.21 0.23 -4.08
CA ASP A 152 4.76 0.47 -4.03
C ASP A 152 4.11 -0.39 -2.94
N LEU A 153 2.89 -0.06 -2.56
CA LEU A 153 2.18 -0.81 -1.54
C LEU A 153 0.67 -0.85 -1.74
N ILE A 154 0.04 -1.82 -1.09
CA ILE A 154 -1.41 -1.91 -0.91
C ILE A 154 -1.68 -1.93 0.58
N ALA A 155 -2.59 -1.05 1.03
CA ALA A 155 -3.06 -1.01 2.40
C ALA A 155 -4.59 -1.21 2.47
N VAL A 156 -5.08 -1.73 3.59
CA VAL A 156 -6.51 -1.99 3.79
C VAL A 156 -6.94 -1.29 5.08
N ARG A 157 -8.01 -0.51 4.99
CA ARG A 157 -8.58 0.15 6.16
C ARG A 157 -9.12 -0.90 7.13
N PRO A 158 -8.72 -0.88 8.41
CA PRO A 158 -9.30 -1.76 9.40
C PRO A 158 -10.80 -1.46 9.56
N LYS A 159 -11.61 -2.50 9.61
CA LYS A 159 -13.03 -2.34 9.94
C LYS A 159 -13.13 -1.81 11.36
N SER A 160 -13.91 -0.74 11.55
CA SER A 160 -14.24 -0.30 12.90
C SER A 160 -14.97 -1.41 13.64
N SER A 161 -14.54 -1.73 14.85
CA SER A 161 -15.13 -2.77 15.72
C SER A 161 -16.52 -2.38 16.27
N SER A 162 -17.27 -1.52 15.59
CA SER A 162 -18.62 -1.07 15.98
C SER A 162 -19.69 -2.10 15.64
N GLY A 163 -19.55 -3.35 16.10
CA GLY A 163 -20.54 -4.40 15.83
C GLY A 163 -20.56 -5.57 16.83
N ALA A 164 -19.79 -5.50 17.88
CA ALA A 164 -19.63 -6.62 18.82
C ALA A 164 -20.19 -6.35 20.23
N LEU A 165 -21.32 -5.66 20.36
CA LEU A 165 -22.09 -5.58 21.61
C LEU A 165 -23.58 -5.39 21.31
N ALA A 166 -24.25 -6.43 20.80
CA ALA A 166 -25.68 -6.59 20.91
C ALA A 166 -26.01 -8.07 20.77
N GLY A 167 -25.94 -8.80 21.86
CA GLY A 167 -26.28 -10.21 21.91
C GLY A 167 -26.00 -10.79 23.29
N ASP A 168 -26.77 -10.39 24.27
CA ASP A 168 -27.11 -11.19 25.47
C ASP A 168 -28.62 -11.34 25.53
#